data_1ef1eb6e2bb45996539e4cc6e972a251
#
_entry.id   1ef1eb6e2bb45996539e4cc6e972a251
#
_cell.length_a   1.000
_cell.length_b   1.000
_cell.length_c   1.000
_cell.angle_alpha   90.00
_cell.angle_beta   90.00
_cell.angle_gamma   90.00
#
_symmetry.space_group_name_H-M   'P 1'
#
loop_
_entity.id
_entity.type
_entity.pdbx_description
1 polymer ?
#
loop_
_entity_poly.entity_id
_entity_poly.type
_entity_poly.pdbx_seq_one_letter_code
_entity_poly.pdbx_strand_id
1 'polypeptide(L)'
;QNLLHPDLSPFATEAERKVINWLAPFFGMGAGHMCAGSTIANLAALWCAREHGARHVVASADAHISVPKAARILGMPFSPVATDAAGRIDADRMPSLKDAALVLTAGTTGRGAIDDLQLGKDAAWLHVDAAWAGPLRLTRHAGRLDGIERAQSVAVSAHKWFFQPKDSAMVLFRDPAMQGAISFGGSYLAVPNVGVQGSRGAAGVALLGTLLAWGKTGLAERIERLVAVSEELANRLEDDPRCQLRQRPETGVVNWRPVGGNTEAMIKRLGATASRTTIGGEPFVRQVAANMYANIEAVWARIEESLR
;
A
#
# COMPACT_ATOMS: atom_id res chain seq x y z
N GLN A 1 8.03 19.37 -17.60
CA GLN A 1 7.53 18.12 -18.17
C GLN A 1 6.07 17.92 -17.77
N ASN A 2 5.22 17.65 -18.72
CA ASN A 2 3.81 17.47 -18.48
C ASN A 2 3.30 16.23 -19.24
N LEU A 3 2.96 15.17 -18.53
CA LEU A 3 2.52 13.90 -19.09
C LEU A 3 1.09 13.94 -19.66
N LEU A 4 0.38 15.07 -19.57
CA LEU A 4 -0.90 15.26 -20.27
C LEU A 4 -0.72 15.27 -21.80
N HIS A 5 0.45 15.72 -22.26
CA HIS A 5 0.78 15.83 -23.68
C HIS A 5 2.02 14.98 -24.02
N PRO A 6 1.84 13.74 -24.49
CA PRO A 6 2.94 12.83 -24.82
C PRO A 6 3.98 13.46 -25.77
N ASP A 7 3.55 14.23 -26.76
CA ASP A 7 4.45 14.88 -27.73
C ASP A 7 5.35 15.95 -27.10
N LEU A 8 4.91 16.56 -25.98
CA LEU A 8 5.72 17.52 -25.22
C LEU A 8 6.63 16.85 -24.19
N SER A 9 6.39 15.59 -23.88
CA SER A 9 7.16 14.81 -22.90
C SER A 9 7.36 13.35 -23.37
N PRO A 10 7.92 13.12 -24.57
CA PRO A 10 7.98 11.79 -25.15
C PRO A 10 8.80 10.80 -24.29
N PHE A 11 9.96 11.25 -23.79
CA PHE A 11 10.79 10.42 -22.90
C PHE A 11 10.06 10.04 -21.59
N ALA A 12 9.42 11.01 -20.95
CA ALA A 12 8.74 10.75 -19.67
C ALA A 12 7.52 9.85 -19.83
N THR A 13 6.79 9.99 -20.93
CA THR A 13 5.66 9.12 -21.30
C THR A 13 6.13 7.69 -21.54
N GLU A 14 7.21 7.51 -22.28
CA GLU A 14 7.81 6.21 -22.54
C GLU A 14 8.37 5.58 -21.25
N ALA A 15 9.00 6.37 -20.39
CA ALA A 15 9.49 5.91 -19.09
C ALA A 15 8.34 5.36 -18.21
N GLU A 16 7.22 6.10 -18.14
CA GLU A 16 6.04 5.63 -17.40
C GLU A 16 5.48 4.34 -17.98
N ARG A 17 5.32 4.27 -19.30
CA ARG A 17 4.85 3.08 -20.00
C ARG A 17 5.73 1.85 -19.70
N LYS A 18 7.06 2.01 -19.73
CA LYS A 18 8.01 0.96 -19.39
C LYS A 18 7.87 0.50 -17.95
N VAL A 19 7.77 1.43 -17.00
CA VAL A 19 7.59 1.12 -15.57
C VAL A 19 6.33 0.29 -15.36
N ILE A 20 5.21 0.72 -15.93
CA ILE A 20 3.93 -0.02 -15.81
C ILE A 20 4.05 -1.40 -16.45
N ASN A 21 4.58 -1.49 -17.67
CA ASN A 21 4.73 -2.77 -18.38
C ASN A 21 5.66 -3.77 -17.65
N TRP A 22 6.66 -3.27 -16.92
CA TRP A 22 7.57 -4.13 -16.17
C TRP A 22 6.98 -4.57 -14.83
N LEU A 23 6.20 -3.72 -14.16
CA LEU A 23 5.72 -4.01 -12.81
C LEU A 23 4.33 -4.65 -12.77
N ALA A 24 3.42 -4.29 -13.67
CA ALA A 24 2.05 -4.78 -13.67
C ALA A 24 1.94 -6.32 -13.68
N PRO A 25 2.75 -7.07 -14.45
CA PRO A 25 2.69 -8.54 -14.48
C PRO A 25 2.96 -9.22 -13.12
N PHE A 26 3.74 -8.61 -12.22
CA PHE A 26 3.97 -9.16 -10.87
C PHE A 26 2.70 -9.19 -10.01
N PHE A 27 1.70 -8.41 -10.39
CA PHE A 27 0.40 -8.30 -9.72
C PHE A 27 -0.73 -8.98 -10.51
N GLY A 28 -0.41 -9.63 -11.66
CA GLY A 28 -1.42 -10.18 -12.56
C GLY A 28 -2.21 -9.10 -13.32
N MET A 29 -1.63 -7.91 -13.49
CA MET A 29 -2.27 -6.76 -14.13
C MET A 29 -1.73 -6.55 -15.54
N GLY A 30 -2.58 -6.05 -16.46
CA GLY A 30 -2.24 -5.82 -17.87
C GLY A 30 -2.02 -4.35 -18.24
N ALA A 31 -2.43 -3.42 -17.38
CA ALA A 31 -2.32 -1.99 -17.64
C ALA A 31 -2.25 -1.17 -16.35
N GLY A 32 -2.08 0.15 -16.48
CA GLY A 32 -2.07 1.07 -15.35
C GLY A 32 -1.51 2.42 -15.73
N HIS A 33 -1.41 3.29 -14.73
CA HIS A 33 -0.75 4.59 -14.86
C HIS A 33 -0.19 5.06 -13.50
N MET A 34 0.76 5.98 -13.56
CA MET A 34 1.30 6.60 -12.36
C MET A 34 0.36 7.66 -11.79
N CYS A 35 0.36 7.79 -10.47
CA CYS A 35 -0.45 8.75 -9.71
C CYS A 35 0.40 9.50 -8.69
N ALA A 36 -0.04 10.70 -8.30
CA ALA A 36 0.55 11.44 -7.17
C ALA A 36 0.10 10.83 -5.82
N GLY A 37 0.64 9.66 -5.50
CA GLY A 37 0.39 8.92 -4.27
C GLY A 37 -0.81 7.96 -4.35
N SER A 38 -0.81 6.97 -3.43
CA SER A 38 -1.80 5.90 -3.40
C SER A 38 -3.22 6.37 -3.04
N THR A 39 -3.38 7.55 -2.43
CA THR A 39 -4.72 8.14 -2.24
C THR A 39 -5.40 8.39 -3.59
N ILE A 40 -4.66 8.90 -4.58
CA ILE A 40 -5.17 9.11 -5.94
C ILE A 40 -5.34 7.78 -6.66
N ALA A 41 -4.42 6.82 -6.44
CA ALA A 41 -4.53 5.48 -7.02
C ALA A 41 -5.81 4.75 -6.53
N ASN A 42 -6.10 4.77 -5.23
CA ASN A 42 -7.33 4.21 -4.66
C ASN A 42 -8.58 4.93 -5.18
N LEU A 43 -8.53 6.27 -5.30
CA LEU A 43 -9.64 7.04 -5.88
C LEU A 43 -9.90 6.65 -7.33
N ALA A 44 -8.87 6.54 -8.16
CA ALA A 44 -9.00 6.14 -9.57
C ALA A 44 -9.53 4.70 -9.71
N ALA A 45 -9.06 3.77 -8.87
CA ALA A 45 -9.54 2.39 -8.84
C ALA A 45 -11.03 2.30 -8.47
N LEU A 46 -11.46 3.02 -7.42
CA LEU A 46 -12.85 3.03 -6.97
C LEU A 46 -13.76 3.80 -7.93
N TRP A 47 -13.24 4.83 -8.61
CA TRP A 47 -13.97 5.47 -9.71
C TRP A 47 -14.21 4.49 -10.85
N CYS A 48 -13.17 3.77 -11.28
CA CYS A 48 -13.30 2.73 -12.28
C CYS A 48 -14.31 1.65 -11.86
N ALA A 49 -14.28 1.22 -10.60
CA ALA A 49 -15.24 0.27 -10.03
C ALA A 49 -16.69 0.77 -10.15
N ARG A 50 -16.94 2.05 -9.80
CA ARG A 50 -18.25 2.68 -9.92
C ARG A 50 -18.76 2.67 -11.37
N GLU A 51 -17.90 3.04 -12.31
CA GLU A 51 -18.26 3.04 -13.75
C GLU A 51 -18.54 1.62 -14.28
N HIS A 52 -17.97 0.58 -13.62
CA HIS A 52 -18.26 -0.83 -13.92
C HIS A 52 -19.38 -1.44 -13.06
N GLY A 53 -20.19 -0.61 -12.41
CA GLY A 53 -21.42 -1.03 -11.75
C GLY A 53 -21.37 -1.22 -10.25
N ALA A 54 -20.22 -1.02 -9.59
CA ALA A 54 -20.16 -1.02 -8.14
C ALA A 54 -20.95 0.17 -7.57
N ARG A 55 -21.77 -0.07 -6.55
CA ARG A 55 -22.69 0.91 -5.96
C ARG A 55 -22.29 1.35 -4.56
N HIS A 56 -21.51 0.56 -3.85
CA HIS A 56 -20.99 0.86 -2.51
C HIS A 56 -19.59 0.28 -2.33
N VAL A 57 -18.88 0.75 -1.33
CA VAL A 57 -17.53 0.29 -0.98
C VAL A 57 -17.56 -0.47 0.33
N VAL A 58 -16.96 -1.66 0.33
CA VAL A 58 -16.75 -2.49 1.53
C VAL A 58 -15.25 -2.61 1.77
N ALA A 59 -14.79 -2.35 2.99
CA ALA A 59 -13.39 -2.53 3.37
C ALA A 59 -13.25 -2.75 4.88
N SER A 60 -12.08 -3.20 5.30
CA SER A 60 -11.73 -3.26 6.72
C SER A 60 -11.90 -1.91 7.41
N ALA A 61 -12.34 -1.92 8.68
CA ALA A 61 -12.34 -0.73 9.53
C ALA A 61 -10.91 -0.16 9.73
N ASP A 62 -9.87 -0.99 9.59
CA ASP A 62 -8.45 -0.61 9.62
C ASP A 62 -7.89 -0.23 8.24
N ALA A 63 -8.73 -0.17 7.18
CA ALA A 63 -8.31 0.30 5.87
C ALA A 63 -7.77 1.73 5.93
N HIS A 64 -6.83 2.05 5.06
CA HIS A 64 -6.27 3.40 5.00
C HIS A 64 -7.37 4.43 4.72
N ILE A 65 -7.27 5.60 5.36
CA ILE A 65 -8.25 6.71 5.24
C ILE A 65 -8.56 7.13 3.80
N SER A 66 -7.68 6.81 2.83
CA SER A 66 -7.94 7.08 1.41
C SER A 66 -9.16 6.33 0.88
N VAL A 67 -9.48 5.14 1.43
CA VAL A 67 -10.61 4.31 0.96
C VAL A 67 -11.95 4.96 1.32
N PRO A 68 -12.28 5.25 2.61
CA PRO A 68 -13.52 5.95 2.92
C PRO A 68 -13.57 7.37 2.34
N LYS A 69 -12.41 8.05 2.19
CA LYS A 69 -12.33 9.34 1.50
C LYS A 69 -12.72 9.23 0.04
N ALA A 70 -12.20 8.24 -0.69
CA ALA A 70 -12.53 8.00 -2.09
C ALA A 70 -14.02 7.65 -2.25
N ALA A 71 -14.56 6.78 -1.41
CA ALA A 71 -15.99 6.46 -1.39
C ALA A 71 -16.84 7.72 -1.24
N ARG A 72 -16.50 8.59 -0.28
CA ARG A 72 -17.20 9.87 -0.05
C ARG A 72 -17.12 10.81 -1.25
N ILE A 73 -15.93 10.98 -1.85
CA ILE A 73 -15.74 11.83 -3.04
C ILE A 73 -16.58 11.32 -4.22
N LEU A 74 -16.67 10.00 -4.38
CA LEU A 74 -17.42 9.36 -5.45
C LEU A 74 -18.94 9.26 -5.19
N GLY A 75 -19.41 9.68 -4.01
CA GLY A 75 -20.82 9.56 -3.64
C GLY A 75 -21.26 8.11 -3.39
N MET A 76 -20.32 7.21 -3.11
CA MET A 76 -20.59 5.80 -2.81
C MET A 76 -20.74 5.58 -1.30
N PRO A 77 -21.77 4.86 -0.82
CA PRO A 77 -21.84 4.44 0.57
C PRO A 77 -20.60 3.61 0.95
N PHE A 78 -20.14 3.76 2.19
CA PHE A 78 -19.00 3.02 2.74
C PHE A 78 -19.43 2.14 3.90
N SER A 79 -19.13 0.85 3.84
CA SER A 79 -19.44 -0.14 4.88
C SER A 79 -18.12 -0.67 5.48
N PRO A 80 -17.70 -0.19 6.65
CA PRO A 80 -16.54 -0.72 7.34
C PRO A 80 -16.87 -2.09 7.94
N VAL A 81 -15.95 -3.04 7.77
CA VAL A 81 -16.02 -4.38 8.35
C VAL A 81 -15.02 -4.46 9.51
N ALA A 82 -15.44 -5.00 10.65
CA ALA A 82 -14.55 -5.21 11.79
C ALA A 82 -13.35 -6.09 11.39
N THR A 83 -12.28 -6.01 12.18
CA THR A 83 -11.09 -6.85 11.99
C THR A 83 -11.07 -7.99 13.01
N ASP A 84 -10.42 -9.08 12.63
CA ASP A 84 -10.04 -10.17 13.52
C ASP A 84 -8.92 -9.75 14.50
N ALA A 85 -8.49 -10.69 15.36
CA ALA A 85 -7.42 -10.45 16.33
C ALA A 85 -6.06 -10.10 15.69
N ALA A 86 -5.82 -10.56 14.45
CA ALA A 86 -4.61 -10.26 13.69
C ALA A 86 -4.67 -8.90 12.97
N GLY A 87 -5.85 -8.28 12.89
CA GLY A 87 -6.07 -7.00 12.21
C GLY A 87 -6.39 -7.13 10.72
N ARG A 88 -6.85 -8.29 10.29
CA ARG A 88 -7.36 -8.57 8.96
C ARG A 88 -8.86 -8.37 8.92
N ILE A 89 -9.41 -8.08 7.76
CA ILE A 89 -10.85 -8.02 7.58
C ILE A 89 -11.51 -9.32 8.04
N ASP A 90 -12.51 -9.23 8.91
CA ASP A 90 -13.23 -10.38 9.43
C ASP A 90 -14.24 -10.88 8.39
N ALA A 91 -13.94 -12.01 7.75
CA ALA A 91 -14.77 -12.58 6.68
C ALA A 91 -16.19 -12.93 7.16
N ASP A 92 -16.34 -13.35 8.42
CA ASP A 92 -17.64 -13.74 8.98
C ASP A 92 -18.57 -12.54 9.23
N ARG A 93 -18.00 -11.33 9.21
CA ARG A 93 -18.73 -10.08 9.42
C ARG A 93 -18.94 -9.27 8.14
N MET A 94 -18.52 -9.81 6.99
CA MET A 94 -18.74 -9.11 5.73
C MET A 94 -20.22 -9.02 5.37
N PRO A 95 -20.69 -7.85 4.92
CA PRO A 95 -22.04 -7.71 4.35
C PRO A 95 -22.12 -8.42 2.99
N SER A 96 -23.30 -8.42 2.36
CA SER A 96 -23.44 -8.84 0.97
C SER A 96 -22.50 -8.03 0.09
N LEU A 97 -21.75 -8.72 -0.76
CA LEU A 97 -20.79 -8.11 -1.72
C LEU A 97 -21.43 -7.86 -3.10
N LYS A 98 -22.70 -8.22 -3.26
CA LYS A 98 -23.45 -7.93 -4.49
C LYS A 98 -23.39 -6.42 -4.74
N ASP A 99 -23.01 -6.03 -5.92
CA ASP A 99 -22.83 -4.63 -6.35
C ASP A 99 -21.79 -3.83 -5.51
N ALA A 100 -20.94 -4.52 -4.73
CA ALA A 100 -19.90 -3.89 -3.94
C ALA A 100 -18.56 -3.78 -4.68
N ALA A 101 -17.83 -2.69 -4.44
CA ALA A 101 -16.39 -2.65 -4.56
C ALA A 101 -15.79 -3.10 -3.22
N LEU A 102 -15.28 -4.33 -3.16
CA LEU A 102 -14.51 -4.81 -2.01
C LEU A 102 -13.07 -4.32 -2.12
N VAL A 103 -12.59 -3.66 -1.06
CA VAL A 103 -11.18 -3.27 -0.94
C VAL A 103 -10.51 -4.13 0.12
N LEU A 104 -9.59 -4.98 -0.30
CA LEU A 104 -8.70 -5.73 0.59
C LEU A 104 -7.37 -4.99 0.74
N THR A 105 -6.79 -5.03 1.92
CA THR A 105 -5.56 -4.30 2.22
C THR A 105 -4.38 -5.27 2.34
N ALA A 106 -3.35 -5.06 1.54
CA ALA A 106 -2.07 -5.74 1.66
C ALA A 106 -1.08 -4.84 2.44
N GLY A 107 -1.12 -4.98 3.76
CA GLY A 107 -0.30 -4.21 4.70
C GLY A 107 -1.01 -2.99 5.29
N THR A 108 -1.86 -3.21 6.30
CA THR A 108 -2.58 -2.13 7.00
C THR A 108 -1.61 -1.15 7.65
N THR A 109 -1.97 0.13 7.68
CA THR A 109 -1.10 1.20 8.22
C THR A 109 -0.77 0.98 9.70
N GLY A 110 -1.74 0.53 10.49
CA GLY A 110 -1.60 0.35 11.93
C GLY A 110 -0.76 -0.86 12.31
N ARG A 111 -0.98 -1.99 11.66
CA ARG A 111 -0.44 -3.30 12.06
C ARG A 111 0.45 -3.96 11.01
N GLY A 112 0.38 -3.52 9.74
CA GLY A 112 1.03 -4.20 8.63
C GLY A 112 0.36 -5.53 8.26
N ALA A 113 -0.87 -5.78 8.73
CA ALA A 113 -1.60 -7.00 8.45
C ALA A 113 -2.01 -7.08 6.97
N ILE A 114 -2.03 -8.29 6.43
CA ILE A 114 -2.48 -8.57 5.07
C ILE A 114 -3.82 -9.29 5.16
N ASP A 115 -4.87 -8.72 4.56
CA ASP A 115 -6.17 -9.38 4.42
C ASP A 115 -6.03 -10.68 3.60
N ASP A 116 -6.94 -11.62 3.79
CA ASP A 116 -7.01 -12.79 2.90
C ASP A 116 -7.44 -12.35 1.50
N LEU A 117 -6.48 -12.32 0.59
CA LEU A 117 -6.68 -11.86 -0.80
C LEU A 117 -7.49 -12.87 -1.65
N GLN A 118 -7.87 -14.02 -1.09
CA GLN A 118 -8.76 -14.99 -1.73
C GLN A 118 -10.24 -14.63 -1.54
N LEU A 119 -10.56 -13.69 -0.67
CA LEU A 119 -11.93 -13.22 -0.42
C LEU A 119 -12.52 -12.48 -1.63
N GLY A 120 -13.81 -12.22 -1.60
CA GLY A 120 -14.50 -11.33 -2.54
C GLY A 120 -14.86 -11.93 -3.89
N LYS A 121 -15.09 -13.25 -3.98
CA LYS A 121 -15.51 -13.91 -5.24
C LYS A 121 -16.79 -13.32 -5.84
N ASP A 122 -17.70 -12.87 -4.98
CA ASP A 122 -19.03 -12.37 -5.36
C ASP A 122 -19.09 -10.84 -5.41
N ALA A 123 -17.96 -10.15 -5.23
CA ALA A 123 -17.89 -8.71 -5.35
C ALA A 123 -17.99 -8.27 -6.82
N ALA A 124 -18.73 -7.19 -7.08
CA ALA A 124 -18.78 -6.59 -8.41
C ALA A 124 -17.40 -6.08 -8.86
N TRP A 125 -16.58 -5.66 -7.89
CA TRP A 125 -15.20 -5.24 -8.13
C TRP A 125 -14.33 -5.60 -6.92
N LEU A 126 -13.20 -6.25 -7.17
CA LEU A 126 -12.17 -6.48 -6.16
C LEU A 126 -11.00 -5.52 -6.42
N HIS A 127 -10.72 -4.67 -5.44
CA HIS A 127 -9.54 -3.80 -5.39
C HIS A 127 -8.60 -4.21 -4.28
N VAL A 128 -7.30 -4.24 -4.53
CA VAL A 128 -6.30 -4.45 -3.48
C VAL A 128 -5.50 -3.17 -3.25
N ASP A 129 -5.65 -2.58 -2.08
CA ASP A 129 -4.74 -1.54 -1.60
C ASP A 129 -3.43 -2.19 -1.12
N ALA A 130 -2.51 -2.35 -2.05
CA ALA A 130 -1.15 -2.86 -1.82
C ALA A 130 -0.12 -1.74 -1.70
N ALA A 131 -0.56 -0.56 -1.28
CA ALA A 131 0.29 0.63 -1.17
C ALA A 131 1.53 0.39 -0.30
N TRP A 132 1.45 -0.47 0.71
CA TRP A 132 2.58 -0.81 1.57
C TRP A 132 3.27 -2.10 1.12
N ALA A 133 2.57 -3.23 1.14
CA ALA A 133 3.19 -4.53 0.95
C ALA A 133 3.33 -4.96 -0.52
N GLY A 134 2.76 -4.22 -1.48
CA GLY A 134 2.82 -4.58 -2.90
C GLY A 134 4.21 -4.99 -3.40
N PRO A 135 5.30 -4.26 -3.07
CA PRO A 135 6.65 -4.62 -3.51
C PRO A 135 7.16 -5.99 -3.03
N LEU A 136 6.52 -6.64 -2.04
CA LEU A 136 6.84 -8.03 -1.66
C LEU A 136 6.67 -9.01 -2.83
N ARG A 137 5.82 -8.69 -3.83
CA ARG A 137 5.66 -9.54 -5.04
C ARG A 137 6.95 -9.72 -5.84
N LEU A 138 7.95 -8.86 -5.64
CA LEU A 138 9.26 -8.98 -6.30
C LEU A 138 10.27 -9.80 -5.50
N THR A 139 9.94 -10.23 -4.28
CA THR A 139 10.84 -10.84 -3.29
C THR A 139 10.51 -12.32 -3.05
N ARG A 140 11.31 -13.00 -2.23
CA ARG A 140 11.02 -14.37 -1.73
C ARG A 140 9.72 -14.44 -0.90
N HIS A 141 9.20 -13.29 -0.44
CA HIS A 141 7.97 -13.21 0.33
C HIS A 141 6.71 -13.02 -0.56
N ALA A 142 6.83 -13.19 -1.88
CA ALA A 142 5.74 -12.98 -2.83
C ALA A 142 4.47 -13.77 -2.48
N GLY A 143 4.61 -14.99 -1.94
CA GLY A 143 3.48 -15.83 -1.52
C GLY A 143 2.60 -15.23 -0.41
N ARG A 144 3.10 -14.22 0.35
CA ARG A 144 2.26 -13.49 1.32
C ARG A 144 1.11 -12.71 0.65
N LEU A 145 1.20 -12.48 -0.65
CA LEU A 145 0.21 -11.75 -1.45
C LEU A 145 -0.49 -12.64 -2.50
N ASP A 146 -0.53 -13.95 -2.29
CA ASP A 146 -1.22 -14.86 -3.21
C ASP A 146 -2.72 -14.56 -3.22
N GLY A 147 -3.30 -14.46 -4.40
CA GLY A 147 -4.66 -14.00 -4.63
C GLY A 147 -4.76 -12.57 -5.15
N ILE A 148 -3.68 -11.76 -5.09
CA ILE A 148 -3.68 -10.38 -5.59
C ILE A 148 -4.00 -10.31 -7.09
N GLU A 149 -3.60 -11.31 -7.86
CA GLU A 149 -3.86 -11.44 -9.31
C GLU A 149 -5.34 -11.60 -9.66
N ARG A 150 -6.18 -11.88 -8.67
CA ARG A 150 -7.65 -11.98 -8.85
C ARG A 150 -8.33 -10.61 -8.86
N ALA A 151 -7.66 -9.58 -8.37
CA ALA A 151 -8.21 -8.24 -8.30
C ALA A 151 -8.45 -7.66 -9.71
N GLN A 152 -9.47 -6.81 -9.85
CA GLN A 152 -9.65 -5.98 -11.04
C GLN A 152 -8.68 -4.81 -11.04
N SER A 153 -8.29 -4.32 -9.85
CA SER A 153 -7.32 -3.23 -9.71
C SER A 153 -6.46 -3.36 -8.47
N VAL A 154 -5.23 -2.85 -8.56
CA VAL A 154 -4.25 -2.83 -7.46
C VAL A 154 -3.64 -1.43 -7.36
N ALA A 155 -3.54 -0.88 -6.15
CA ALA A 155 -2.81 0.35 -5.88
C ALA A 155 -1.47 0.04 -5.17
N VAL A 156 -0.37 0.63 -5.66
CA VAL A 156 0.97 0.44 -5.09
C VAL A 156 1.66 1.79 -4.91
N SER A 157 2.15 2.10 -3.71
CA SER A 157 2.96 3.30 -3.49
C SER A 157 4.41 3.09 -3.91
N ALA A 158 4.89 3.90 -4.84
CA ALA A 158 6.31 3.85 -5.19
C ALA A 158 7.18 4.59 -4.15
N HIS A 159 6.65 5.59 -3.46
CA HIS A 159 7.37 6.33 -2.41
C HIS A 159 7.50 5.58 -1.06
N LYS A 160 7.07 4.33 -0.98
CA LYS A 160 7.32 3.44 0.17
C LYS A 160 8.47 2.48 -0.17
N TRP A 161 8.21 1.23 -0.39
CA TRP A 161 9.22 0.19 -0.61
C TRP A 161 9.79 0.09 -2.05
N PHE A 162 9.40 0.99 -2.97
CA PHE A 162 10.19 1.27 -4.17
C PHE A 162 11.15 2.45 -3.98
N PHE A 163 11.20 3.04 -2.77
CA PHE A 163 12.14 4.07 -2.33
C PHE A 163 12.14 5.35 -3.19
N GLN A 164 11.00 5.69 -3.76
CA GLN A 164 10.85 6.87 -4.60
C GLN A 164 10.55 8.14 -3.79
N PRO A 165 10.80 9.32 -4.35
CA PRO A 165 10.26 10.58 -3.81
C PRO A 165 8.74 10.51 -3.62
N LYS A 166 8.21 11.39 -2.76
CA LYS A 166 6.76 11.56 -2.59
C LYS A 166 6.06 11.85 -3.93
N ASP A 167 4.74 11.75 -3.93
CA ASP A 167 3.88 11.93 -5.11
C ASP A 167 4.14 10.88 -6.20
N SER A 168 4.51 9.68 -5.78
CA SER A 168 4.77 8.54 -6.65
C SER A 168 4.02 7.30 -6.20
N ALA A 169 3.06 6.88 -6.98
CA ALA A 169 2.30 5.64 -6.84
C ALA A 169 1.82 5.18 -8.22
N MET A 170 1.31 3.97 -8.30
CA MET A 170 0.65 3.45 -9.49
C MET A 170 -0.70 2.84 -9.14
N VAL A 171 -1.65 2.97 -10.04
CA VAL A 171 -2.86 2.16 -10.09
C VAL A 171 -2.75 1.24 -11.29
N LEU A 172 -2.99 -0.04 -11.03
CA LEU A 172 -2.88 -1.11 -12.02
C LEU A 172 -4.25 -1.74 -12.23
N PHE A 173 -4.54 -2.17 -13.45
CA PHE A 173 -5.80 -2.79 -13.83
C PHE A 173 -5.51 -4.12 -14.54
N ARG A 174 -6.33 -5.13 -14.27
CA ARG A 174 -6.18 -6.47 -14.85
C ARG A 174 -6.37 -6.43 -16.36
N ASP A 175 -7.43 -5.79 -16.82
CA ASP A 175 -7.72 -5.62 -18.24
C ASP A 175 -7.48 -4.16 -18.66
N PRO A 176 -6.67 -3.92 -19.72
CA PRO A 176 -6.48 -2.58 -20.28
C PRO A 176 -7.77 -1.84 -20.63
N ALA A 177 -8.81 -2.56 -21.05
CA ALA A 177 -10.10 -1.98 -21.40
C ALA A 177 -10.81 -1.29 -20.23
N MET A 178 -10.54 -1.72 -18.99
CA MET A 178 -11.15 -1.13 -17.79
C MET A 178 -10.83 0.36 -17.65
N GLN A 179 -9.64 0.80 -18.06
CA GLN A 179 -9.24 2.21 -17.99
C GLN A 179 -10.07 3.11 -18.90
N GLY A 180 -10.71 2.55 -19.93
CA GLY A 180 -11.58 3.30 -20.85
C GLY A 180 -12.70 4.04 -20.12
N ALA A 181 -13.26 3.45 -19.06
CA ALA A 181 -14.34 4.04 -18.27
C ALA A 181 -13.94 5.30 -17.48
N ILE A 182 -12.64 5.51 -17.26
CA ILE A 182 -12.07 6.68 -16.58
C ILE A 182 -11.11 7.47 -17.48
N SER A 183 -11.31 7.36 -18.79
CA SER A 183 -10.51 8.05 -19.83
C SER A 183 -11.34 9.11 -20.51
N PHE A 184 -10.78 10.31 -20.66
CA PHE A 184 -11.47 11.45 -21.25
C PHE A 184 -10.64 12.09 -22.36
N GLY A 185 -11.22 12.19 -23.53
CA GLY A 185 -10.66 12.92 -24.66
C GLY A 185 -10.98 14.41 -24.62
N GLY A 186 -10.27 15.18 -25.40
CA GLY A 186 -10.51 16.60 -25.62
C GLY A 186 -9.89 17.04 -26.94
N SER A 187 -10.41 18.11 -27.56
CA SER A 187 -9.92 18.61 -28.85
C SER A 187 -8.44 19.00 -28.85
N TYR A 188 -7.88 19.25 -27.66
CA TYR A 188 -6.47 19.63 -27.46
C TYR A 188 -5.59 18.43 -27.04
N LEU A 189 -6.14 17.23 -26.88
CA LEU A 189 -5.42 16.04 -26.44
C LEU A 189 -5.16 15.12 -27.64
N ALA A 190 -3.89 14.77 -27.87
CA ALA A 190 -3.51 13.78 -28.88
C ALA A 190 -3.95 12.36 -28.49
N VAL A 191 -4.01 12.06 -27.18
CA VAL A 191 -4.52 10.81 -26.61
C VAL A 191 -5.42 11.12 -25.43
N PRO A 192 -6.44 10.28 -25.12
CA PRO A 192 -7.28 10.47 -23.96
C PRO A 192 -6.46 10.51 -22.67
N ASN A 193 -6.81 11.42 -21.75
CA ASN A 193 -6.26 11.44 -20.40
C ASN A 193 -6.93 10.38 -19.54
N VAL A 194 -6.14 9.59 -18.83
CA VAL A 194 -6.62 8.50 -17.96
C VAL A 194 -6.53 8.91 -16.50
N GLY A 195 -7.60 8.63 -15.75
CA GLY A 195 -7.65 8.82 -14.31
C GLY A 195 -7.90 10.26 -13.88
N VAL A 196 -7.65 10.53 -12.59
CA VAL A 196 -8.04 11.77 -11.91
C VAL A 196 -7.16 12.97 -12.31
N GLN A 197 -5.89 12.71 -12.60
CA GLN A 197 -4.91 13.77 -12.84
C GLN A 197 -4.74 14.06 -14.32
N GLY A 198 -4.89 15.32 -14.70
CA GLY A 198 -4.52 15.80 -16.03
C GLY A 198 -3.02 16.11 -16.10
N SER A 199 -2.67 17.40 -16.00
CA SER A 199 -1.26 17.82 -15.95
C SER A 199 -0.56 17.25 -14.72
N ARG A 200 0.51 16.48 -14.93
CA ARG A 200 1.27 15.84 -13.86
C ARG A 200 2.74 15.69 -14.18
N GLY A 201 3.54 15.56 -13.12
CA GLY A 201 4.98 15.36 -13.23
C GLY A 201 5.36 13.93 -13.66
N ALA A 202 6.63 13.76 -13.97
CA ALA A 202 7.23 12.54 -14.52
C ALA A 202 7.74 11.59 -13.42
N ALA A 203 6.89 11.20 -12.47
CA ALA A 203 7.25 10.28 -11.38
C ALA A 203 7.79 8.92 -11.89
N GLY A 204 7.32 8.47 -13.04
CA GLY A 204 7.81 7.26 -13.70
C GLY A 204 9.29 7.31 -14.09
N VAL A 205 9.86 8.49 -14.37
CA VAL A 205 11.29 8.64 -14.73
C VAL A 205 12.20 8.26 -13.55
N ALA A 206 11.90 8.75 -12.35
CA ALA A 206 12.68 8.42 -11.15
C ALA A 206 12.60 6.92 -10.82
N LEU A 207 11.39 6.35 -10.92
CA LEU A 207 11.19 4.92 -10.69
C LEU A 207 11.89 4.07 -11.76
N LEU A 208 11.84 4.47 -13.04
CA LEU A 208 12.59 3.80 -14.11
C LEU A 208 14.10 3.82 -13.82
N GLY A 209 14.65 4.95 -13.40
CA GLY A 209 16.07 5.05 -13.00
C GLY A 209 16.44 4.06 -11.90
N THR A 210 15.60 3.93 -10.89
CA THR A 210 15.79 2.96 -9.80
C THR A 210 15.72 1.51 -10.31
N LEU A 211 14.74 1.19 -11.15
CA LEU A 211 14.58 -0.16 -11.73
C LEU A 211 15.76 -0.52 -12.65
N LEU A 212 16.28 0.44 -13.41
CA LEU A 212 17.48 0.23 -14.26
C LEU A 212 18.74 0.05 -13.42
N ALA A 213 18.89 0.81 -12.33
CA ALA A 213 20.09 0.77 -11.51
C ALA A 213 20.16 -0.50 -10.63
N TRP A 214 19.05 -0.96 -10.09
CA TRP A 214 19.03 -2.09 -9.13
C TRP A 214 18.49 -3.39 -9.74
N GLY A 215 17.70 -3.32 -10.78
CA GLY A 215 16.96 -4.45 -11.31
C GLY A 215 15.97 -5.04 -10.28
N LYS A 216 15.36 -6.16 -10.64
CA LYS A 216 14.48 -6.91 -9.72
C LYS A 216 15.25 -7.41 -8.49
N THR A 217 16.43 -8.00 -8.70
CA THR A 217 17.24 -8.62 -7.64
C THR A 217 17.68 -7.59 -6.61
N GLY A 218 18.29 -6.49 -7.04
CA GLY A 218 18.77 -5.48 -6.12
C GLY A 218 17.65 -4.75 -5.36
N LEU A 219 16.45 -4.66 -5.95
CA LEU A 219 15.28 -4.13 -5.25
C LEU A 219 14.75 -5.15 -4.22
N ALA A 220 14.66 -6.42 -4.61
CA ALA A 220 14.24 -7.51 -3.72
C ALA A 220 15.14 -7.60 -2.48
N GLU A 221 16.45 -7.60 -2.65
CA GLU A 221 17.44 -7.64 -1.56
C GLU A 221 17.23 -6.51 -0.53
N ARG A 222 16.94 -5.29 -1.00
CA ARG A 222 16.68 -4.14 -0.12
C ARG A 222 15.40 -4.30 0.68
N ILE A 223 14.33 -4.79 0.06
CA ILE A 223 13.05 -5.05 0.71
C ILE A 223 13.19 -6.19 1.71
N GLU A 224 13.82 -7.30 1.32
CA GLU A 224 14.05 -8.47 2.18
C GLU A 224 14.91 -8.13 3.41
N ARG A 225 15.90 -7.25 3.24
CA ARG A 225 16.66 -6.71 4.37
C ARG A 225 15.77 -5.94 5.36
N LEU A 226 14.82 -5.13 4.87
CA LEU A 226 13.89 -4.41 5.74
C LEU A 226 12.92 -5.36 6.47
N VAL A 227 12.47 -6.40 5.79
CA VAL A 227 11.69 -7.47 6.44
C VAL A 227 12.52 -8.13 7.55
N ALA A 228 13.78 -8.51 7.27
CA ALA A 228 14.67 -9.11 8.25
C ALA A 228 14.94 -8.18 9.45
N VAL A 229 15.13 -6.88 9.24
CA VAL A 229 15.28 -5.90 10.33
C VAL A 229 14.04 -5.87 11.22
N SER A 230 12.83 -5.97 10.66
CA SER A 230 11.60 -5.98 11.46
C SER A 230 11.40 -7.30 12.22
N GLU A 231 11.79 -8.42 11.62
CA GLU A 231 11.75 -9.75 12.26
C GLU A 231 12.74 -9.81 13.42
N GLU A 232 13.95 -9.29 13.23
CA GLU A 232 14.97 -9.22 14.30
C GLU A 232 14.55 -8.28 15.43
N LEU A 233 13.92 -7.13 15.10
CA LEU A 233 13.36 -6.26 16.15
C LEU A 233 12.28 -7.00 16.96
N ALA A 234 11.43 -7.78 16.30
CA ALA A 234 10.41 -8.55 16.98
C ALA A 234 11.02 -9.62 17.90
N ASN A 235 12.11 -10.31 17.48
CA ASN A 235 12.84 -11.26 18.32
C ASN A 235 13.34 -10.59 19.60
N ARG A 236 14.05 -9.47 19.48
CA ARG A 236 14.60 -8.74 20.64
C ARG A 236 13.52 -8.23 21.59
N LEU A 237 12.37 -7.81 21.04
CA LEU A 237 11.22 -7.38 21.86
C LEU A 237 10.54 -8.54 22.60
N GLU A 238 10.52 -9.74 22.03
CA GLU A 238 10.00 -10.95 22.68
C GLU A 238 10.94 -11.46 23.77
N ASP A 239 12.26 -11.33 23.55
CA ASP A 239 13.28 -11.77 24.51
C ASP A 239 13.45 -10.80 25.70
N ASP A 240 13.00 -9.55 25.59
CA ASP A 240 13.11 -8.55 26.65
C ASP A 240 11.84 -8.49 27.50
N PRO A 241 11.89 -8.92 28.80
CA PRO A 241 10.70 -8.94 29.67
C PRO A 241 10.11 -7.55 29.96
N ARG A 242 10.82 -6.46 29.66
CA ARG A 242 10.30 -5.09 29.76
C ARG A 242 9.41 -4.69 28.59
N CYS A 243 9.34 -5.52 27.54
CA CYS A 243 8.60 -5.26 26.31
C CYS A 243 7.50 -6.30 26.10
N GLN A 244 6.40 -5.86 25.53
CA GLN A 244 5.33 -6.74 25.06
C GLN A 244 5.13 -6.53 23.57
N LEU A 245 5.57 -7.49 22.74
CA LEU A 245 5.25 -7.53 21.32
C LEU A 245 3.75 -7.81 21.15
N ARG A 246 3.07 -7.09 20.24
CA ARG A 246 1.64 -7.33 20.00
C ARG A 246 1.39 -8.56 19.13
N GLN A 247 2.18 -8.72 18.09
CA GLN A 247 2.17 -9.85 17.15
C GLN A 247 3.44 -9.83 16.29
N ARG A 248 3.80 -10.97 15.71
CA ARG A 248 4.90 -11.06 14.75
C ARG A 248 4.57 -10.22 13.50
N PRO A 249 5.56 -9.46 12.96
CA PRO A 249 5.32 -8.61 11.79
C PRO A 249 5.11 -9.43 10.50
N GLU A 250 4.10 -9.06 9.72
CA GLU A 250 3.88 -9.63 8.39
C GLU A 250 4.59 -8.81 7.29
N THR A 251 4.71 -7.50 7.50
CA THR A 251 5.13 -6.55 6.44
C THR A 251 6.05 -5.45 6.94
N GLY A 252 6.92 -5.72 7.90
CA GLY A 252 7.86 -4.69 8.38
C GLY A 252 7.25 -3.61 9.28
N VAL A 253 6.03 -3.82 9.78
CA VAL A 253 5.40 -2.98 10.82
C VAL A 253 5.43 -3.75 12.13
N VAL A 254 6.12 -3.21 13.14
CA VAL A 254 6.28 -3.81 14.47
C VAL A 254 5.51 -2.99 15.48
N ASN A 255 4.63 -3.65 16.24
CA ASN A 255 3.82 -3.03 17.27
C ASN A 255 4.13 -3.65 18.64
N TRP A 256 4.49 -2.82 19.61
CA TRP A 256 4.85 -3.26 20.94
C TRP A 256 4.52 -2.20 22.00
N ARG A 257 4.62 -2.54 23.27
CA ARG A 257 4.47 -1.60 24.38
C ARG A 257 5.39 -1.99 25.54
N PRO A 258 5.80 -1.02 26.39
CA PRO A 258 6.54 -1.33 27.60
C PRO A 258 5.63 -2.03 28.61
N VAL A 259 6.14 -3.07 29.28
CA VAL A 259 5.43 -3.76 30.37
C VAL A 259 5.46 -2.88 31.61
N GLY A 260 4.28 -2.60 32.18
CA GLY A 260 4.17 -1.75 33.37
C GLY A 260 4.51 -0.26 33.18
N GLY A 261 4.80 0.14 31.92
CA GLY A 261 5.22 1.49 31.57
C GLY A 261 4.14 2.29 30.81
N ASN A 262 4.42 3.58 30.63
CA ASN A 262 3.56 4.48 29.87
C ASN A 262 3.96 4.48 28.38
N THR A 263 3.12 3.93 27.52
CA THR A 263 3.36 3.83 26.07
C THR A 263 3.51 5.20 25.40
N GLU A 264 2.73 6.21 25.80
CA GLU A 264 2.84 7.57 25.23
C GLU A 264 4.18 8.22 25.59
N ALA A 265 4.64 8.05 26.83
CA ALA A 265 5.96 8.52 27.25
C ALA A 265 7.08 7.81 26.48
N MET A 266 6.92 6.51 26.21
CA MET A 266 7.85 5.73 25.41
C MET A 266 7.93 6.25 23.97
N ILE A 267 6.80 6.48 23.31
CA ILE A 267 6.74 7.06 21.96
C ILE A 267 7.46 8.41 21.91
N LYS A 268 7.23 9.25 22.93
CA LYS A 268 7.88 10.57 23.01
C LYS A 268 9.40 10.45 23.15
N ARG A 269 9.92 9.50 23.95
CA ARG A 269 11.36 9.24 24.09
C ARG A 269 11.99 8.68 22.82
N LEU A 270 11.31 7.78 22.12
CA LEU A 270 11.74 7.25 20.82
C LEU A 270 11.76 8.28 19.70
N GLY A 271 10.93 9.33 19.81
CA GLY A 271 10.90 10.46 18.87
C GLY A 271 10.58 10.02 17.44
N ALA A 272 11.39 10.48 16.48
CA ALA A 272 11.15 10.22 15.05
C ALA A 272 11.28 8.75 14.62
N THR A 273 11.77 7.85 15.52
CA THR A 273 11.93 6.42 15.22
C THR A 273 10.67 5.60 15.50
N ALA A 274 9.65 6.22 16.08
CA ALA A 274 8.40 5.56 16.42
C ALA A 274 7.20 6.47 16.18
N SER A 275 6.04 5.87 16.09
CA SER A 275 4.75 6.56 16.04
C SER A 275 3.73 5.81 16.89
N ARG A 276 2.60 6.43 17.15
CA ARG A 276 1.48 5.81 17.85
C ARG A 276 0.61 4.99 16.89
N THR A 277 0.15 3.84 17.35
CA THR A 277 -1.03 3.16 16.81
C THR A 277 -1.96 2.77 17.95
N THR A 278 -3.23 2.54 17.65
CA THR A 278 -4.24 2.08 18.62
C THR A 278 -4.74 0.72 18.16
N ILE A 279 -4.70 -0.27 19.04
CA ILE A 279 -5.14 -1.64 18.76
C ILE A 279 -6.06 -2.07 19.92
N GLY A 280 -7.32 -2.40 19.60
CA GLY A 280 -8.30 -2.76 20.63
C GLY A 280 -8.56 -1.66 21.66
N GLY A 281 -8.44 -0.39 21.28
CA GLY A 281 -8.58 0.75 22.18
C GLY A 281 -7.31 1.13 22.94
N GLU A 282 -6.28 0.28 22.93
CA GLU A 282 -5.03 0.47 23.67
C GLU A 282 -3.91 1.08 22.79
N PRO A 283 -3.07 1.99 23.34
CA PRO A 283 -1.94 2.55 22.59
C PRO A 283 -0.79 1.55 22.49
N PHE A 284 -0.16 1.54 21.30
CA PHE A 284 1.08 0.80 21.04
C PHE A 284 2.11 1.69 20.36
N VAL A 285 3.38 1.42 20.64
CA VAL A 285 4.50 1.91 19.87
C VAL A 285 4.45 1.23 18.51
N ARG A 286 4.49 2.01 17.44
CA ARG A 286 4.54 1.51 16.06
C ARG A 286 5.86 1.93 15.42
N GLN A 287 6.66 0.95 15.04
CA GLN A 287 7.90 1.13 14.28
C GLN A 287 7.76 0.50 12.90
N VAL A 288 8.35 1.13 11.89
CA VAL A 288 8.17 0.75 10.49
C VAL A 288 9.51 0.67 9.78
N ALA A 289 9.82 -0.48 9.22
CA ALA A 289 11.00 -0.71 8.41
C ALA A 289 10.83 -0.08 7.00
N ALA A 290 10.91 1.25 6.92
CA ALA A 290 10.74 2.01 5.68
C ALA A 290 12.05 2.60 5.13
N ASN A 291 13.04 2.83 6.00
CA ASN A 291 14.33 3.39 5.61
C ASN A 291 15.27 2.27 5.16
N MET A 292 15.71 2.31 3.90
CA MET A 292 16.63 1.30 3.35
C MET A 292 17.98 1.21 4.07
N TYR A 293 18.35 2.21 4.86
CA TYR A 293 19.55 2.24 5.70
C TYR A 293 19.29 1.89 7.16
N ALA A 294 18.08 1.42 7.50
CA ALA A 294 17.77 1.01 8.87
C ALA A 294 18.81 0.01 9.40
N ASN A 295 19.28 0.28 10.61
CA ASN A 295 20.25 -0.54 11.32
C ASN A 295 19.62 -1.01 12.63
N ILE A 296 19.53 -2.32 12.81
CA ILE A 296 18.86 -2.91 13.97
C ILE A 296 19.57 -2.58 15.29
N GLU A 297 20.90 -2.51 15.29
CA GLU A 297 21.66 -2.16 16.50
C GLU A 297 21.36 -0.74 16.96
N ALA A 298 21.30 0.21 16.02
CA ALA A 298 20.95 1.59 16.34
C ALA A 298 19.50 1.73 16.82
N VAL A 299 18.57 0.97 16.22
CA VAL A 299 17.16 0.95 16.64
C VAL A 299 17.04 0.37 18.05
N TRP A 300 17.71 -0.76 18.31
CA TRP A 300 17.67 -1.42 19.60
C TRP A 300 18.30 -0.59 20.71
N ALA A 301 19.49 -0.03 20.48
CA ALA A 301 20.15 0.87 21.43
C ALA A 301 19.25 2.04 21.85
N ARG A 302 18.48 2.60 20.90
CA ARG A 302 17.52 3.66 21.18
C ARG A 302 16.34 3.18 22.04
N ILE A 303 15.88 1.95 21.84
CA ILE A 303 14.83 1.34 22.68
C ILE A 303 15.37 1.10 24.10
N GLU A 304 16.55 0.49 24.25
CA GLU A 304 17.19 0.24 25.56
C GLU A 304 17.41 1.53 26.36
N GLU A 305 17.89 2.60 25.70
CA GLU A 305 18.03 3.92 26.31
C GLU A 305 16.66 4.45 26.80
N SER A 306 15.62 4.24 26.02
CA SER A 306 14.27 4.71 26.32
C SER A 306 13.55 3.88 27.40
N LEU A 307 14.01 2.65 27.67
CA LEU A 307 13.49 1.77 28.71
C LEU A 307 14.13 2.01 30.09
N ARG A 308 15.20 2.79 30.16
CA ARG A 308 15.83 3.25 31.40
C ARG A 308 15.05 4.41 32.02
#